data_9d7e82345efa9d99383d50c635500e87
#
_entry.id   9d7e82345efa9d99383d50c635500e87
#
_cell.length_a   1.000
_cell.length_b   1.000
_cell.length_c   1.000
_cell.angle_alpha   90.00
_cell.angle_beta   90.00
_cell.angle_gamma   90.00
#
_symmetry.space_group_name_H-M   'P 1'
#
loop_
_entity.id
_entity.type
_entity.pdbx_description
1 polymer ?
#
loop_
_entity_poly.entity_id
_entity_poly.type
_entity_poly.pdbx_seq_one_letter_code
_entity_poly.pdbx_strand_id
1 'polypeptide(L)'
;MKQISTNLLAVLCVMLLLFTACKKNSDFTVEGVVSGADGQMMYLENVGVSTVELMDSVKLTAAGKFSFTKPRPAFPDFYRLRLNNQLINFSVDSTETISFVADAGTFATSYSVEGSENCKAIKNITLAQLDANQAIHRLRKESESGLLADSVYSRQVLEAAEAYEDVARKYIYSAPMSAAAYFALFQQIDGLLFFDLYDKNDSKAYGAVATSFDHYYPESPRAKHLYNLALQSIKVIRSQRPMDLDKVEKKEVSFLDIELPDVHGENTKLSSVATGKVVLINFTAYMSEWSPALNMEFGDLYTRYHDKGLEIYQISLDSDLHFWKNAASNLPWTCVR
;
A
#
# COMPACT_ATOMS: atom_id res chain seq x y z
N MET A 1 9.07 -61.15 -46.42
CA MET A 1 8.93 -60.87 -45.01
C MET A 1 9.93 -59.87 -44.37
N LYS A 2 11.20 -59.79 -44.84
CA LYS A 2 12.21 -58.84 -44.32
C LYS A 2 11.94 -57.36 -44.65
N GLN A 3 11.33 -57.05 -45.82
CA GLN A 3 11.09 -55.70 -46.29
C GLN A 3 9.94 -54.97 -45.53
N ILE A 4 8.97 -55.75 -45.05
CA ILE A 4 7.83 -55.21 -44.25
C ILE A 4 8.29 -54.78 -42.81
N SER A 5 9.25 -55.53 -42.27
CA SER A 5 9.82 -55.25 -40.93
C SER A 5 10.63 -53.94 -40.92
N THR A 6 11.36 -53.64 -42.01
CA THR A 6 12.21 -52.41 -42.07
C THR A 6 11.36 -51.16 -42.29
N ASN A 7 10.28 -51.22 -43.04
CA ASN A 7 9.36 -50.12 -43.23
C ASN A 7 8.53 -49.82 -41.95
N LEU A 8 8.16 -50.86 -41.19
CA LEU A 8 7.45 -50.70 -39.91
C LEU A 8 8.34 -50.07 -38.87
N LEU A 9 9.64 -50.43 -38.83
CA LEU A 9 10.62 -49.83 -37.93
C LEU A 9 10.91 -48.38 -38.29
N ALA A 10 10.98 -48.03 -39.57
CA ALA A 10 11.17 -46.66 -40.04
C ALA A 10 9.96 -45.76 -39.69
N VAL A 11 8.73 -46.26 -39.85
CA VAL A 11 7.51 -45.56 -39.49
C VAL A 11 7.43 -45.37 -37.97
N LEU A 12 7.82 -46.36 -37.17
CA LEU A 12 7.87 -46.26 -35.72
C LEU A 12 8.91 -45.22 -35.22
N CYS A 13 10.10 -45.18 -35.87
CA CYS A 13 11.12 -44.16 -35.58
C CYS A 13 10.67 -42.73 -35.94
N VAL A 14 9.96 -42.55 -37.06
CA VAL A 14 9.41 -41.26 -37.47
C VAL A 14 8.27 -40.83 -36.50
N MET A 15 7.44 -41.77 -36.03
CA MET A 15 6.43 -41.49 -35.03
C MET A 15 7.03 -41.11 -33.67
N LEU A 16 8.13 -41.70 -33.24
CA LEU A 16 8.84 -41.33 -32.00
C LEU A 16 9.49 -39.94 -32.07
N LEU A 17 9.91 -39.49 -33.29
CA LEU A 17 10.48 -38.16 -33.47
C LEU A 17 9.43 -37.04 -33.44
N LEU A 18 8.15 -37.36 -33.64
CA LEU A 18 7.05 -36.36 -33.53
C LEU A 18 6.60 -36.06 -32.12
N PHE A 19 6.99 -36.88 -31.13
CA PHE A 19 6.67 -36.63 -29.69
C PHE A 19 7.68 -35.72 -29.00
N THR A 20 8.76 -35.29 -29.63
CA THR A 20 9.78 -34.42 -29.01
C THR A 20 9.53 -32.92 -29.19
N ALA A 21 8.42 -32.52 -29.81
CA ALA A 21 8.18 -31.13 -30.15
C ALA A 21 6.88 -30.57 -29.55
N CYS A 22 6.82 -30.47 -28.27
CA CYS A 22 6.05 -29.40 -27.57
C CYS A 22 6.44 -29.39 -26.11
N LYS A 23 7.66 -28.99 -25.75
CA LYS A 23 7.87 -28.31 -24.49
C LYS A 23 7.04 -27.02 -24.59
N LYS A 24 5.84 -27.06 -24.02
CA LYS A 24 5.08 -25.84 -23.81
C LYS A 24 6.02 -24.89 -23.13
N ASN A 25 6.43 -23.81 -23.79
CA ASN A 25 7.31 -22.80 -23.18
C ASN A 25 6.61 -22.31 -21.92
N SER A 26 7.12 -22.70 -20.76
CA SER A 26 6.53 -22.39 -19.45
C SER A 26 7.22 -21.21 -18.81
N ASP A 27 8.11 -20.54 -19.56
CA ASP A 27 9.00 -19.51 -19.04
C ASP A 27 8.63 -18.16 -19.64
N PHE A 28 8.87 -17.11 -18.85
CA PHE A 28 8.89 -15.73 -19.35
C PHE A 28 10.34 -15.29 -19.59
N THR A 29 10.52 -14.31 -20.46
CA THR A 29 11.82 -13.72 -20.72
C THR A 29 11.76 -12.21 -20.51
N VAL A 30 12.76 -11.68 -19.81
CA VAL A 30 12.99 -10.23 -19.65
C VAL A 30 14.34 -9.92 -20.27
N GLU A 31 14.34 -9.13 -21.31
CA GLU A 31 15.55 -8.81 -22.06
C GLU A 31 15.65 -7.33 -22.40
N GLY A 32 16.80 -6.89 -22.84
CA GLY A 32 16.93 -5.52 -23.29
C GLY A 32 18.34 -5.04 -23.49
N VAL A 33 18.43 -3.70 -23.64
CA VAL A 33 19.69 -2.98 -23.83
C VAL A 33 19.71 -1.76 -22.91
N VAL A 34 20.81 -1.60 -22.18
CA VAL A 34 21.06 -0.41 -21.33
C VAL A 34 22.36 0.24 -21.79
N SER A 35 22.24 1.40 -22.45
CA SER A 35 23.39 2.20 -22.85
C SER A 35 24.11 2.81 -21.62
N GLY A 36 25.42 3.00 -21.73
CA GLY A 36 26.21 3.62 -20.67
C GLY A 36 26.38 2.80 -19.38
N ALA A 37 26.07 1.48 -19.42
CA ALA A 37 26.11 0.60 -18.26
C ALA A 37 27.27 -0.39 -18.24
N ASP A 38 28.35 -0.15 -19.00
CA ASP A 38 29.50 -1.08 -19.08
C ASP A 38 30.08 -1.36 -17.68
N GLY A 39 30.29 -2.65 -17.41
CA GLY A 39 30.83 -3.15 -16.14
C GLY A 39 29.88 -3.13 -14.96
N GLN A 40 28.67 -2.54 -15.08
CA GLN A 40 27.67 -2.48 -14.02
C GLN A 40 26.89 -3.80 -13.89
N MET A 41 26.38 -4.08 -12.68
CA MET A 41 25.55 -5.25 -12.41
C MET A 41 24.08 -4.91 -12.59
N MET A 42 23.39 -5.67 -13.44
CA MET A 42 21.94 -5.67 -13.55
C MET A 42 21.37 -6.83 -12.72
N TYR A 43 20.38 -6.53 -11.91
CA TYR A 43 19.70 -7.51 -11.07
C TYR A 43 18.24 -7.65 -11.49
N LEU A 44 17.76 -8.90 -11.52
CA LEU A 44 16.34 -9.23 -11.59
C LEU A 44 15.87 -9.64 -10.19
N GLU A 45 14.87 -8.95 -9.68
CA GLU A 45 14.30 -9.21 -8.34
C GLU A 45 12.80 -9.48 -8.45
N ASN A 46 12.28 -10.43 -7.67
CA ASN A 46 10.85 -10.63 -7.47
C ASN A 46 10.39 -9.74 -6.30
N VAL A 47 9.27 -9.07 -6.47
CA VAL A 47 8.68 -8.16 -5.48
C VAL A 47 7.41 -8.80 -4.93
N GLY A 48 7.52 -9.53 -3.84
CA GLY A 48 6.41 -10.13 -3.11
C GLY A 48 5.54 -9.08 -2.38
N VAL A 49 4.57 -9.53 -1.61
CA VAL A 49 3.70 -8.63 -0.82
C VAL A 49 4.49 -7.91 0.29
N SER A 50 5.46 -8.59 0.90
CA SER A 50 6.26 -8.08 2.02
C SER A 50 7.77 -8.30 1.88
N THR A 51 8.21 -8.96 0.81
CA THR A 51 9.62 -9.34 0.61
C THR A 51 10.08 -8.98 -0.79
N VAL A 52 11.38 -8.77 -0.94
CA VAL A 52 12.03 -8.65 -2.25
C VAL A 52 13.12 -9.71 -2.31
N GLU A 53 13.09 -10.53 -3.35
CA GLU A 53 14.01 -11.66 -3.52
C GLU A 53 14.83 -11.50 -4.80
N LEU A 54 16.15 -11.63 -4.67
CA LEU A 54 17.05 -11.67 -5.83
C LEU A 54 16.83 -12.99 -6.59
N MET A 55 16.45 -12.88 -7.87
CA MET A 55 16.26 -14.04 -8.75
C MET A 55 17.45 -14.33 -9.64
N ASP A 56 18.12 -13.27 -10.11
CA ASP A 56 19.23 -13.40 -11.04
C ASP A 56 20.05 -12.09 -11.14
N SER A 57 21.24 -12.17 -11.72
CA SER A 57 22.04 -11.01 -12.04
C SER A 57 22.96 -11.25 -13.23
N VAL A 58 23.31 -10.17 -13.94
CA VAL A 58 24.25 -10.20 -15.03
C VAL A 58 25.14 -8.96 -15.02
N LYS A 59 26.42 -9.14 -15.30
CA LYS A 59 27.34 -8.02 -15.51
C LYS A 59 27.20 -7.54 -16.95
N LEU A 60 26.84 -6.28 -17.13
CA LEU A 60 26.68 -5.68 -18.44
C LEU A 60 28.03 -5.41 -19.08
N THR A 61 28.09 -5.61 -20.40
CA THR A 61 29.23 -5.25 -21.24
C THR A 61 28.97 -3.91 -21.92
N ALA A 62 29.92 -3.40 -22.68
CA ALA A 62 29.75 -2.19 -23.49
C ALA A 62 28.56 -2.24 -24.45
N ALA A 63 28.12 -3.45 -24.87
CA ALA A 63 26.90 -3.62 -25.66
C ALA A 63 25.61 -3.41 -24.85
N GLY A 64 25.66 -3.40 -23.53
CA GLY A 64 24.55 -3.17 -22.60
C GLY A 64 23.44 -4.21 -22.64
N LYS A 65 23.64 -5.33 -23.33
CA LYS A 65 22.60 -6.37 -23.50
C LYS A 65 22.45 -7.22 -22.24
N PHE A 66 21.20 -7.54 -21.90
CA PHE A 66 20.86 -8.52 -20.87
C PHE A 66 19.68 -9.38 -21.31
N SER A 67 19.56 -10.58 -20.71
CA SER A 67 18.40 -11.45 -20.87
C SER A 67 18.31 -12.38 -19.66
N PHE A 68 17.11 -12.44 -19.06
CA PHE A 68 16.76 -13.34 -17.98
C PHE A 68 15.56 -14.19 -18.39
N THR A 69 15.66 -15.51 -18.23
CA THR A 69 14.55 -16.43 -18.49
C THR A 69 14.23 -17.17 -17.20
N LYS A 70 12.98 -17.13 -16.78
CA LYS A 70 12.49 -17.72 -15.54
C LYS A 70 11.14 -18.41 -15.74
N PRO A 71 10.78 -19.40 -14.93
CA PRO A 71 9.45 -19.99 -14.95
C PRO A 71 8.38 -18.91 -14.73
N ARG A 72 7.29 -19.01 -15.51
CA ARG A 72 6.17 -18.08 -15.35
C ARG A 72 5.58 -18.18 -13.95
N PRO A 73 5.10 -17.07 -13.37
CA PRO A 73 4.38 -17.10 -12.10
C PRO A 73 3.01 -17.80 -12.27
N ALA A 74 2.48 -18.33 -11.18
CA ALA A 74 1.15 -18.96 -11.15
C ALA A 74 0.01 -17.93 -11.30
N PHE A 75 0.26 -16.69 -10.88
CA PHE A 75 -0.63 -15.54 -10.90
C PHE A 75 0.16 -14.33 -11.39
N PRO A 76 -0.49 -13.24 -11.82
CA PRO A 76 0.20 -11.97 -12.09
C PRO A 76 1.09 -11.57 -10.90
N ASP A 77 2.37 -11.41 -11.15
CA ASP A 77 3.33 -11.10 -10.09
C ASP A 77 4.28 -9.98 -10.52
N PHE A 78 4.93 -9.35 -9.54
CA PHE A 78 5.75 -8.17 -9.76
C PHE A 78 7.23 -8.49 -9.67
N TYR A 79 7.95 -7.82 -10.53
CA TYR A 79 9.40 -7.90 -10.64
C TYR A 79 9.97 -6.49 -10.75
N ARG A 80 11.28 -6.38 -10.54
CA ARG A 80 11.99 -5.17 -10.87
C ARG A 80 13.38 -5.47 -11.43
N LEU A 81 13.78 -4.65 -12.37
CA LEU A 81 15.17 -4.54 -12.78
C LEU A 81 15.82 -3.48 -11.89
N ARG A 82 16.97 -3.81 -11.31
CA ARG A 82 17.77 -2.88 -10.52
C ARG A 82 19.16 -2.69 -11.15
N LEU A 83 19.48 -1.43 -11.40
CA LEU A 83 20.80 -0.99 -11.84
C LEU A 83 21.29 0.07 -10.85
N ASN A 84 22.33 -0.27 -10.05
CA ASN A 84 22.75 0.54 -8.90
C ASN A 84 21.55 0.82 -7.96
N ASN A 85 21.20 2.11 -7.75
CA ASN A 85 20.07 2.55 -6.92
C ASN A 85 18.80 2.88 -7.74
N GLN A 86 18.83 2.64 -9.06
CA GLN A 86 17.68 2.89 -9.93
C GLN A 86 16.89 1.61 -10.18
N LEU A 87 15.56 1.73 -10.25
CA LEU A 87 14.62 0.62 -10.35
C LEU A 87 13.65 0.82 -11.53
N ILE A 88 13.40 -0.23 -12.29
CA ILE A 88 12.26 -0.33 -13.21
C ILE A 88 11.35 -1.43 -12.68
N ASN A 89 10.14 -1.08 -12.24
CA ASN A 89 9.12 -2.03 -11.84
C ASN A 89 8.33 -2.51 -13.05
N PHE A 90 7.97 -3.79 -13.06
CA PHE A 90 7.14 -4.40 -14.10
C PHE A 90 6.39 -5.60 -13.53
N SER A 91 5.45 -6.14 -14.30
CA SER A 91 4.72 -7.36 -13.94
C SER A 91 4.90 -8.43 -15.00
N VAL A 92 4.68 -9.68 -14.60
CA VAL A 92 4.60 -10.84 -15.50
C VAL A 92 3.30 -11.57 -15.20
N ASP A 93 2.50 -11.80 -16.24
CA ASP A 93 1.21 -12.48 -16.13
C ASP A 93 1.25 -13.88 -16.76
N SER A 94 2.16 -14.11 -17.73
CA SER A 94 2.18 -15.31 -18.55
C SER A 94 3.60 -15.66 -19.06
N THR A 95 3.67 -16.43 -20.14
CA THR A 95 4.91 -16.77 -20.86
C THR A 95 5.27 -15.68 -21.88
N GLU A 96 5.34 -14.45 -21.44
CA GLU A 96 5.63 -13.30 -22.28
C GLU A 96 7.13 -13.00 -22.40
N THR A 97 7.50 -12.30 -23.46
CA THR A 97 8.84 -11.70 -23.60
C THR A 97 8.69 -10.21 -23.48
N ILE A 98 9.33 -9.65 -22.45
CA ILE A 98 9.28 -8.21 -22.12
C ILE A 98 10.64 -7.61 -22.46
N SER A 99 10.65 -6.63 -23.35
CA SER A 99 11.88 -5.99 -23.85
C SER A 99 12.00 -4.57 -23.32
N PHE A 100 13.18 -4.23 -22.77
CA PHE A 100 13.48 -2.91 -22.24
C PHE A 100 14.62 -2.25 -23.00
N VAL A 101 14.50 -0.95 -23.26
CA VAL A 101 15.59 -0.11 -23.72
C VAL A 101 15.72 1.09 -22.79
N ALA A 102 16.90 1.31 -22.22
CA ALA A 102 17.15 2.37 -21.24
C ALA A 102 18.55 2.93 -21.40
N ASP A 103 18.82 4.05 -20.72
CA ASP A 103 20.15 4.62 -20.48
C ASP A 103 20.47 4.56 -18.99
N ALA A 104 21.70 4.23 -18.65
CA ALA A 104 22.13 4.05 -17.25
C ALA A 104 21.95 5.32 -16.40
N GLY A 105 22.10 6.51 -17.00
CA GLY A 105 21.95 7.79 -16.30
C GLY A 105 20.48 8.12 -15.94
N THR A 106 19.53 7.61 -16.74
CA THR A 106 18.09 7.88 -16.57
C THR A 106 17.27 6.58 -16.52
N PHE A 107 17.87 5.52 -15.99
CA PHE A 107 17.33 4.17 -16.03
C PHE A 107 15.89 4.05 -15.51
N ALA A 108 15.58 4.71 -14.40
CA ALA A 108 14.25 4.65 -13.78
C ALA A 108 13.22 5.59 -14.44
N THR A 109 13.64 6.59 -15.19
CA THR A 109 12.77 7.69 -15.65
C THR A 109 12.59 7.77 -17.15
N SER A 110 13.57 7.26 -17.93
CA SER A 110 13.56 7.35 -19.39
C SER A 110 13.89 6.00 -20.01
N TYR A 111 12.92 5.09 -20.02
CA TYR A 111 13.04 3.78 -20.64
C TYR A 111 11.85 3.49 -21.56
N SER A 112 12.00 2.58 -22.52
CA SER A 112 10.88 1.99 -23.24
C SER A 112 10.67 0.55 -22.81
N VAL A 113 9.42 0.07 -22.89
CA VAL A 113 9.03 -1.29 -22.59
C VAL A 113 8.05 -1.78 -23.66
N GLU A 114 8.30 -2.98 -24.18
CA GLU A 114 7.47 -3.64 -25.19
C GLU A 114 7.20 -5.09 -24.76
N GLY A 115 6.18 -5.71 -25.36
CA GLY A 115 5.82 -7.11 -25.14
C GLY A 115 4.78 -7.34 -24.05
N SER A 116 4.42 -6.31 -23.25
CA SER A 116 3.39 -6.41 -22.21
C SER A 116 2.64 -5.09 -22.02
N GLU A 117 1.31 -5.13 -22.15
CA GLU A 117 0.47 -3.94 -21.92
C GLU A 117 0.43 -3.57 -20.44
N ASN A 118 0.49 -4.55 -19.53
CA ASN A 118 0.62 -4.27 -18.11
C ASN A 118 1.91 -3.53 -17.78
N CYS A 119 3.03 -3.90 -18.40
CA CYS A 119 4.30 -3.20 -18.19
C CYS A 119 4.28 -1.77 -18.73
N LYS A 120 3.62 -1.52 -19.87
CA LYS A 120 3.40 -0.15 -20.39
C LYS A 120 2.55 0.69 -19.43
N ALA A 121 1.49 0.09 -18.90
CA ALA A 121 0.63 0.74 -17.91
C ALA A 121 1.40 1.05 -16.61
N ILE A 122 2.17 0.10 -16.08
CA ILE A 122 3.02 0.29 -14.88
C ILE A 122 4.03 1.42 -15.11
N LYS A 123 4.65 1.50 -16.28
CA LYS A 123 5.53 2.61 -16.63
C LYS A 123 4.80 3.96 -16.54
N ASN A 124 3.62 4.08 -17.14
CA ASN A 124 2.85 5.32 -17.13
C ASN A 124 2.44 5.73 -15.71
N ILE A 125 2.03 4.75 -14.88
CA ILE A 125 1.71 4.96 -13.46
C ILE A 125 2.96 5.42 -12.69
N THR A 126 4.11 4.79 -12.93
CA THR A 126 5.39 5.16 -12.29
C THR A 126 5.80 6.59 -12.66
N LEU A 127 5.67 6.98 -13.92
CA LEU A 127 6.00 8.35 -14.35
C LEU A 127 5.06 9.38 -13.71
N ALA A 128 3.76 9.11 -13.66
CA ALA A 128 2.80 9.98 -12.99
C ALA A 128 3.10 10.11 -11.48
N GLN A 129 3.49 9.01 -10.83
CA GLN A 129 3.90 9.03 -9.43
C GLN A 129 5.18 9.86 -9.22
N LEU A 130 6.16 9.74 -10.09
CA LEU A 130 7.39 10.53 -10.03
C LEU A 130 7.11 12.02 -10.23
N ASP A 131 6.24 12.39 -11.17
CA ASP A 131 5.85 13.77 -11.43
C ASP A 131 5.15 14.39 -10.19
N ALA A 132 4.20 13.65 -9.59
CA ALA A 132 3.52 14.08 -8.36
C ALA A 132 4.51 14.25 -7.20
N ASN A 133 5.42 13.29 -7.00
CA ASN A 133 6.45 13.37 -5.95
C ASN A 133 7.37 14.57 -6.14
N GLN A 134 7.83 14.82 -7.36
CA GLN A 134 8.68 15.98 -7.66
C GLN A 134 7.94 17.30 -7.40
N ALA A 135 6.67 17.37 -7.79
CA ALA A 135 5.83 18.56 -7.53
C ALA A 135 5.67 18.81 -6.02
N ILE A 136 5.31 17.79 -5.26
CA ILE A 136 5.08 17.88 -3.81
C ILE A 136 6.38 18.23 -3.06
N HIS A 137 7.51 17.60 -3.42
CA HIS A 137 8.82 17.93 -2.81
C HIS A 137 9.27 19.37 -3.12
N ARG A 138 8.99 19.88 -4.34
CA ARG A 138 9.25 21.27 -4.68
C ARG A 138 8.39 22.21 -3.84
N LEU A 139 7.08 21.97 -3.76
CA LEU A 139 6.14 22.77 -2.98
C LEU A 139 6.53 22.81 -1.49
N ARG A 140 6.99 21.68 -0.93
CA ARG A 140 7.50 21.63 0.45
C ARG A 140 8.67 22.58 0.65
N LYS A 141 9.66 22.57 -0.24
CA LYS A 141 10.82 23.48 -0.15
C LYS A 141 10.43 24.94 -0.26
N GLU A 142 9.47 25.25 -1.13
CA GLU A 142 8.95 26.61 -1.29
C GLU A 142 8.21 27.09 -0.03
N SER A 143 7.41 26.22 0.61
CA SER A 143 6.75 26.50 1.88
C SER A 143 7.76 26.67 3.02
N GLU A 144 8.71 25.76 3.18
CA GLU A 144 9.76 25.83 4.20
C GLU A 144 10.63 27.10 4.09
N SER A 145 10.82 27.61 2.88
CA SER A 145 11.55 28.87 2.63
C SER A 145 10.69 30.13 2.79
N GLY A 146 9.41 30.00 3.13
CA GLY A 146 8.48 31.11 3.28
C GLY A 146 8.03 31.74 1.95
N LEU A 147 8.33 31.12 0.82
CA LEU A 147 7.90 31.60 -0.50
C LEU A 147 6.44 31.27 -0.82
N LEU A 148 5.85 30.32 -0.09
CA LEU A 148 4.50 29.85 -0.32
C LEU A 148 3.68 29.91 0.97
N ALA A 149 2.50 30.52 0.92
CA ALA A 149 1.59 30.55 2.06
C ALA A 149 0.99 29.15 2.32
N ASP A 150 0.76 28.79 3.59
CA ASP A 150 0.29 27.46 4.00
C ASP A 150 -1.00 27.02 3.31
N SER A 151 -1.95 27.92 3.10
CA SER A 151 -3.20 27.63 2.40
C SER A 151 -3.01 27.32 0.92
N VAL A 152 -2.01 27.95 0.28
CA VAL A 152 -1.64 27.72 -1.11
C VAL A 152 -0.87 26.41 -1.21
N TYR A 153 0.05 26.17 -0.28
CA TYR A 153 0.79 24.90 -0.17
C TYR A 153 -0.16 23.71 -0.07
N SER A 154 -1.06 23.72 0.92
CA SER A 154 -2.01 22.62 1.14
C SER A 154 -2.86 22.33 -0.11
N ARG A 155 -3.37 23.39 -0.78
CA ARG A 155 -4.15 23.22 -2.00
C ARG A 155 -3.33 22.60 -3.14
N GLN A 156 -2.12 23.11 -3.39
CA GLN A 156 -1.28 22.63 -4.49
C GLN A 156 -0.75 21.21 -4.25
N VAL A 157 -0.51 20.82 -3.01
CA VAL A 157 -0.18 19.42 -2.66
C VAL A 157 -1.35 18.48 -2.99
N LEU A 158 -2.58 18.86 -2.64
CA LEU A 158 -3.77 18.08 -3.01
C LEU A 158 -3.94 18.00 -4.53
N GLU A 159 -3.80 19.11 -5.27
CA GLU A 159 -3.86 19.13 -6.73
C GLU A 159 -2.80 18.18 -7.37
N ALA A 160 -1.59 18.13 -6.81
CA ALA A 160 -0.54 17.24 -7.29
C ALA A 160 -0.83 15.76 -6.99
N ALA A 161 -1.42 15.46 -5.83
CA ALA A 161 -1.85 14.11 -5.49
C ALA A 161 -3.03 13.65 -6.37
N GLU A 162 -4.05 14.50 -6.56
CA GLU A 162 -5.19 14.25 -7.45
C GLU A 162 -4.76 13.99 -8.89
N ALA A 163 -3.74 14.69 -9.39
CA ALA A 163 -3.20 14.47 -10.73
C ALA A 163 -2.66 13.04 -10.91
N TYR A 164 -1.98 12.50 -9.90
CA TYR A 164 -1.59 11.08 -9.89
C TYR A 164 -2.81 10.15 -9.83
N GLU A 165 -3.74 10.41 -8.92
CA GLU A 165 -4.92 9.58 -8.72
C GLU A 165 -5.79 9.51 -9.99
N ASP A 166 -5.90 10.58 -10.74
CA ASP A 166 -6.64 10.61 -12.00
C ASP A 166 -6.02 9.69 -13.05
N VAL A 167 -4.70 9.62 -13.12
CA VAL A 167 -4.00 8.65 -13.97
C VAL A 167 -4.23 7.22 -13.45
N ALA A 168 -4.07 6.98 -12.17
CA ALA A 168 -4.21 5.68 -11.53
C ALA A 168 -5.63 5.12 -11.66
N ARG A 169 -6.67 5.95 -11.43
CA ARG A 169 -8.09 5.56 -11.54
C ARG A 169 -8.46 5.05 -12.93
N LYS A 170 -7.84 5.57 -14.00
CA LYS A 170 -8.07 5.06 -15.37
C LYS A 170 -7.69 3.58 -15.47
N TYR A 171 -6.53 3.19 -14.93
CA TYR A 171 -6.10 1.78 -14.93
C TYR A 171 -6.89 0.92 -13.96
N ILE A 172 -7.15 1.43 -12.75
CA ILE A 172 -7.92 0.72 -11.71
C ILE A 172 -9.30 0.32 -12.21
N TYR A 173 -10.03 1.24 -12.84
CA TYR A 173 -11.42 0.98 -13.22
C TYR A 173 -11.58 0.38 -14.63
N SER A 174 -10.60 0.54 -15.51
CA SER A 174 -10.67 -0.07 -16.84
C SER A 174 -10.38 -1.59 -16.82
N ALA A 175 -9.47 -2.02 -15.95
CA ALA A 175 -9.07 -3.43 -15.85
C ALA A 175 -8.68 -3.78 -14.40
N PRO A 176 -9.64 -3.85 -13.46
CA PRO A 176 -9.36 -4.01 -12.03
C PRO A 176 -8.68 -5.34 -11.66
N MET A 177 -8.73 -6.35 -12.56
CA MET A 177 -7.99 -7.61 -12.39
C MET A 177 -6.53 -7.53 -12.84
N SER A 178 -6.10 -6.42 -13.44
CA SER A 178 -4.74 -6.29 -13.99
C SER A 178 -3.69 -6.05 -12.91
N ALA A 179 -2.44 -6.47 -13.19
CA ALA A 179 -1.31 -6.13 -12.35
C ALA A 179 -1.13 -4.60 -12.24
N ALA A 180 -1.37 -3.86 -13.33
CA ALA A 180 -1.30 -2.40 -13.33
C ALA A 180 -2.29 -1.74 -12.35
N ALA A 181 -3.52 -2.27 -12.23
CA ALA A 181 -4.51 -1.78 -11.26
C ALA A 181 -4.06 -2.01 -9.81
N TYR A 182 -3.51 -3.20 -9.52
CA TYR A 182 -2.90 -3.46 -8.22
C TYR A 182 -1.74 -2.49 -7.94
N PHE A 183 -0.82 -2.33 -8.90
CA PHE A 183 0.34 -1.45 -8.77
C PHE A 183 -0.07 0.00 -8.46
N ALA A 184 -1.10 0.49 -9.13
CA ALA A 184 -1.59 1.86 -8.96
C ALA A 184 -2.08 2.17 -7.55
N LEU A 185 -2.70 1.19 -6.85
CA LEU A 185 -3.20 1.39 -5.48
C LEU A 185 -2.10 1.60 -4.44
N PHE A 186 -0.89 1.08 -4.69
CA PHE A 186 0.17 1.03 -3.69
C PHE A 186 1.31 2.01 -3.94
N GLN A 187 1.11 3.00 -4.81
CA GLN A 187 2.10 4.05 -5.00
C GLN A 187 2.08 5.04 -3.83
N GLN A 188 3.26 5.56 -3.50
CA GLN A 188 3.48 6.32 -2.28
C GLN A 188 4.30 7.58 -2.53
N ILE A 189 4.14 8.55 -1.63
CA ILE A 189 5.07 9.65 -1.39
C ILE A 189 5.47 9.65 0.09
N ASP A 190 6.77 9.62 0.37
CA ASP A 190 7.34 9.64 1.74
C ASP A 190 6.70 8.60 2.69
N GLY A 191 6.34 7.43 2.15
CA GLY A 191 5.71 6.33 2.89
C GLY A 191 4.19 6.45 3.06
N LEU A 192 3.57 7.52 2.56
CA LEU A 192 2.11 7.69 2.54
C LEU A 192 1.54 7.25 1.19
N LEU A 193 0.50 6.45 1.22
CA LEU A 193 -0.23 6.04 0.02
C LEU A 193 -0.97 7.24 -0.58
N PHE A 194 -1.02 7.33 -1.92
CA PHE A 194 -1.88 8.31 -2.60
C PHE A 194 -3.36 7.97 -2.41
N PHE A 195 -3.72 6.69 -2.44
CA PHE A 195 -5.07 6.23 -2.15
C PHE A 195 -5.20 5.93 -0.66
N ASP A 196 -5.98 6.75 0.04
CA ASP A 196 -6.26 6.51 1.46
C ASP A 196 -7.28 5.38 1.62
N LEU A 197 -6.83 4.28 2.24
CA LEU A 197 -7.68 3.12 2.51
C LEU A 197 -8.93 3.48 3.34
N TYR A 198 -8.87 4.54 4.12
CA TYR A 198 -9.93 4.97 5.04
C TYR A 198 -10.78 6.13 4.50
N ASP A 199 -10.41 6.70 3.36
CA ASP A 199 -11.29 7.60 2.63
C ASP A 199 -12.41 6.83 1.91
N LYS A 200 -13.63 7.37 1.96
CA LYS A 200 -14.82 6.74 1.39
C LYS A 200 -14.76 6.59 -0.14
N ASN A 201 -14.09 7.49 -0.84
CA ASN A 201 -13.99 7.44 -2.30
C ASN A 201 -12.87 6.51 -2.73
N ASP A 202 -11.71 6.59 -2.08
CA ASP A 202 -10.55 5.75 -2.39
C ASP A 202 -10.77 4.30 -2.03
N SER A 203 -11.51 4.03 -0.95
CA SER A 203 -11.91 2.65 -0.58
C SER A 203 -12.67 1.91 -1.67
N LYS A 204 -13.34 2.62 -2.58
CA LYS A 204 -14.01 2.02 -3.75
C LYS A 204 -13.01 1.45 -4.75
N ALA A 205 -11.84 2.10 -4.91
CA ALA A 205 -10.77 1.61 -5.75
C ALA A 205 -10.19 0.31 -5.19
N TYR A 206 -9.92 0.27 -3.88
CA TYR A 206 -9.53 -0.98 -3.20
C TYR A 206 -10.57 -2.08 -3.35
N GLY A 207 -11.85 -1.76 -3.16
CA GLY A 207 -12.95 -2.70 -3.31
C GLY A 207 -13.07 -3.28 -4.73
N ALA A 208 -12.89 -2.45 -5.76
CA ALA A 208 -12.94 -2.88 -7.16
C ALA A 208 -11.81 -3.87 -7.49
N VAL A 209 -10.58 -3.54 -7.10
CA VAL A 209 -9.41 -4.41 -7.35
C VAL A 209 -9.50 -5.67 -6.49
N ALA A 210 -9.85 -5.56 -5.20
CA ALA A 210 -9.98 -6.71 -4.31
C ALA A 210 -11.01 -7.73 -4.82
N THR A 211 -12.20 -7.27 -5.24
CA THR A 211 -13.25 -8.13 -5.79
C THR A 211 -12.80 -8.82 -7.07
N SER A 212 -12.09 -8.10 -7.95
CA SER A 212 -11.60 -8.67 -9.20
C SER A 212 -10.48 -9.68 -8.96
N PHE A 213 -9.53 -9.38 -8.07
CA PHE A 213 -8.46 -10.32 -7.74
C PHE A 213 -8.98 -11.58 -7.06
N ASP A 214 -9.96 -11.46 -6.16
CA ASP A 214 -10.61 -12.60 -5.52
C ASP A 214 -11.33 -13.49 -6.54
N HIS A 215 -11.96 -12.88 -7.54
CA HIS A 215 -12.65 -13.61 -8.60
C HIS A 215 -11.71 -14.34 -9.56
N TYR A 216 -10.65 -13.63 -10.04
CA TYR A 216 -9.76 -14.17 -11.08
C TYR A 216 -8.56 -14.93 -10.52
N TYR A 217 -8.11 -14.60 -9.31
CA TYR A 217 -6.89 -15.13 -8.69
C TYR A 217 -7.07 -15.47 -7.21
N PRO A 218 -8.10 -16.25 -6.80
CA PRO A 218 -8.49 -16.44 -5.39
C PRO A 218 -7.36 -17.02 -4.52
N GLU A 219 -6.48 -17.81 -5.11
CA GLU A 219 -5.34 -18.40 -4.39
C GLU A 219 -4.11 -17.49 -4.32
N SER A 220 -4.13 -16.35 -4.99
CA SER A 220 -3.01 -15.42 -4.99
C SER A 220 -2.81 -14.79 -3.60
N PRO A 221 -1.57 -14.71 -3.10
CA PRO A 221 -1.26 -13.94 -1.89
C PRO A 221 -1.72 -12.49 -1.96
N ARG A 222 -1.71 -11.89 -3.16
CA ARG A 222 -2.15 -10.50 -3.40
C ARG A 222 -3.68 -10.36 -3.29
N ALA A 223 -4.45 -11.35 -3.74
CA ALA A 223 -5.89 -11.37 -3.55
C ALA A 223 -6.24 -11.41 -2.04
N LYS A 224 -5.59 -12.27 -1.28
CA LYS A 224 -5.76 -12.37 0.18
C LYS A 224 -5.38 -11.06 0.89
N HIS A 225 -4.29 -10.43 0.48
CA HIS A 225 -3.86 -9.13 1.01
C HIS A 225 -4.90 -8.03 0.73
N LEU A 226 -5.34 -7.87 -0.53
CA LEU A 226 -6.37 -6.91 -0.92
C LEU A 226 -7.69 -7.13 -0.20
N TYR A 227 -8.13 -8.37 -0.07
CA TYR A 227 -9.35 -8.74 0.64
C TYR A 227 -9.32 -8.26 2.10
N ASN A 228 -8.20 -8.50 2.80
CA ASN A 228 -8.03 -8.06 4.18
C ASN A 228 -8.04 -6.53 4.30
N LEU A 229 -7.37 -5.82 3.40
CA LEU A 229 -7.39 -4.35 3.35
C LEU A 229 -8.79 -3.80 3.09
N ALA A 230 -9.52 -4.35 2.11
CA ALA A 230 -10.89 -3.93 1.80
C ALA A 230 -11.84 -4.17 3.00
N LEU A 231 -11.72 -5.29 3.70
CA LEU A 231 -12.49 -5.54 4.93
C LEU A 231 -12.16 -4.55 6.04
N GLN A 232 -10.88 -4.23 6.23
CA GLN A 232 -10.44 -3.25 7.23
C GLN A 232 -11.00 -1.87 6.90
N SER A 233 -10.91 -1.43 5.65
CA SER A 233 -11.48 -0.18 5.15
C SER A 233 -12.98 -0.09 5.44
N ILE A 234 -13.76 -1.11 5.06
CA ILE A 234 -15.21 -1.14 5.28
C ILE A 234 -15.56 -1.02 6.77
N LYS A 235 -14.81 -1.69 7.65
CA LYS A 235 -15.04 -1.61 9.11
C LYS A 235 -14.84 -0.19 9.62
N VAL A 236 -13.73 0.45 9.25
CA VAL A 236 -13.39 1.81 9.69
C VAL A 236 -14.40 2.82 9.14
N ILE A 237 -14.69 2.80 7.84
CA ILE A 237 -15.66 3.72 7.22
C ILE A 237 -17.06 3.56 7.81
N ARG A 238 -17.48 2.33 8.15
CA ARG A 238 -18.76 2.12 8.84
C ARG A 238 -18.77 2.68 10.25
N SER A 239 -17.66 2.60 10.98
CA SER A 239 -17.55 3.18 12.33
C SER A 239 -17.52 4.72 12.32
N GLN A 240 -17.06 5.32 11.23
CA GLN A 240 -17.05 6.79 11.04
C GLN A 240 -18.42 7.37 10.63
N ARG A 241 -19.42 6.53 10.30
CA ARG A 241 -20.77 7.06 10.03
C ARG A 241 -21.30 7.70 11.29
N PRO A 242 -21.82 8.95 11.22
CA PRO A 242 -22.55 9.55 12.33
C PRO A 242 -23.62 8.55 12.78
N MET A 243 -23.56 8.18 14.04
CA MET A 243 -24.62 7.34 14.62
C MET A 243 -25.89 8.18 14.58
N ASP A 244 -26.90 7.70 13.86
CA ASP A 244 -28.21 8.32 13.85
C ASP A 244 -28.82 8.08 15.25
N LEU A 245 -28.58 9.03 16.14
CA LEU A 245 -29.00 8.94 17.55
C LEU A 245 -30.51 8.80 17.71
N ASP A 246 -31.29 9.21 16.70
CA ASP A 246 -32.76 9.08 16.70
C ASP A 246 -33.21 7.63 16.45
N LYS A 247 -32.32 6.78 15.88
CA LYS A 247 -32.59 5.35 15.62
C LYS A 247 -31.97 4.39 16.62
N VAL A 248 -31.20 4.91 17.59
CA VAL A 248 -30.70 4.08 18.69
C VAL A 248 -31.86 3.86 19.64
N GLU A 249 -32.51 2.67 19.56
CA GLU A 249 -33.34 2.21 20.66
C GLU A 249 -32.53 2.37 21.95
N LYS A 250 -33.06 3.15 22.90
CA LYS A 250 -32.48 3.28 24.24
C LYS A 250 -32.65 1.93 24.95
N LYS A 251 -31.86 0.96 24.58
CA LYS A 251 -31.57 -0.17 25.45
C LYS A 251 -30.72 0.42 26.58
N GLU A 252 -31.21 0.28 27.81
CA GLU A 252 -30.34 0.40 28.96
C GLU A 252 -29.24 -0.65 28.78
N VAL A 253 -28.14 -0.25 28.16
CA VAL A 253 -26.94 -1.07 28.08
C VAL A 253 -26.29 -0.91 29.44
N SER A 254 -26.40 -1.93 30.27
CA SER A 254 -25.52 -2.10 31.41
C SER A 254 -24.10 -2.19 30.81
N PHE A 255 -23.38 -1.06 30.72
CA PHE A 255 -21.99 -1.07 30.31
C PHE A 255 -21.14 -1.66 31.45
N LEU A 256 -20.11 -2.38 31.08
CA LEU A 256 -19.12 -2.88 32.02
C LEU A 256 -18.47 -1.65 32.71
N ASP A 257 -18.73 -1.51 34.01
CA ASP A 257 -18.18 -0.38 34.77
C ASP A 257 -16.66 -0.55 34.92
N ILE A 258 -15.94 0.50 34.60
CA ILE A 258 -14.48 0.55 34.75
C ILE A 258 -14.20 1.26 36.05
N GLU A 259 -13.51 0.60 36.98
CA GLU A 259 -13.08 1.17 38.25
C GLU A 259 -11.55 1.10 38.32
N LEU A 260 -10.90 2.25 38.32
CA LEU A 260 -9.43 2.38 38.33
C LEU A 260 -9.01 3.51 39.30
N PRO A 261 -7.81 3.44 39.89
CA PRO A 261 -7.28 4.49 40.72
C PRO A 261 -6.95 5.76 39.91
N ASP A 262 -7.31 6.91 40.48
CA ASP A 262 -6.96 8.22 39.94
C ASP A 262 -5.52 8.65 40.32
N VAL A 263 -5.13 9.88 40.00
CA VAL A 263 -3.81 10.45 40.32
C VAL A 263 -3.52 10.53 41.83
N HIS A 264 -4.55 10.53 42.66
CA HIS A 264 -4.46 10.54 44.14
C HIS A 264 -4.45 9.12 44.71
N GLY A 265 -4.77 8.13 43.91
CA GLY A 265 -4.87 6.71 44.30
C GLY A 265 -6.26 6.30 44.77
N GLU A 266 -7.27 7.16 44.56
CA GLU A 266 -8.66 6.86 44.88
C GLU A 266 -9.36 6.18 43.68
N ASN A 267 -10.07 5.10 43.95
CA ASN A 267 -10.78 4.36 42.90
C ASN A 267 -11.96 5.20 42.37
N THR A 268 -11.92 5.50 41.07
CA THR A 268 -12.96 6.26 40.40
C THR A 268 -13.67 5.36 39.36
N LYS A 269 -14.99 5.26 39.52
CA LYS A 269 -15.84 4.48 38.60
C LYS A 269 -16.27 5.32 37.40
N LEU A 270 -16.20 4.72 36.20
CA LEU A 270 -16.73 5.31 34.98
C LEU A 270 -18.22 5.69 35.15
N SER A 271 -19.03 4.80 35.77
CA SER A 271 -20.44 5.05 36.03
C SER A 271 -20.70 6.30 36.89
N SER A 272 -19.82 6.59 37.89
CA SER A 272 -19.97 7.77 38.74
C SER A 272 -19.75 9.08 37.98
N VAL A 273 -18.89 9.05 36.95
CA VAL A 273 -18.54 10.18 36.10
C VAL A 273 -19.54 10.38 34.96
N ALA A 274 -20.16 9.29 34.53
CA ALA A 274 -21.02 9.23 33.33
C ALA A 274 -22.50 9.65 33.63
N THR A 275 -22.92 9.75 34.89
CA THR A 275 -24.33 9.97 35.19
C THR A 275 -24.84 11.29 34.62
N GLY A 276 -25.76 11.19 33.63
CA GLY A 276 -26.36 12.32 32.93
C GLY A 276 -25.43 13.08 31.97
N LYS A 277 -24.26 12.53 31.66
CA LYS A 277 -23.26 13.15 30.79
C LYS A 277 -22.95 12.30 29.59
N VAL A 278 -22.40 12.92 28.55
CA VAL A 278 -21.70 12.25 27.46
C VAL A 278 -20.24 12.10 27.86
N VAL A 279 -19.72 10.87 27.87
CA VAL A 279 -18.35 10.61 28.28
C VAL A 279 -17.49 10.21 27.10
N LEU A 280 -16.39 10.95 26.90
CA LEU A 280 -15.29 10.56 26.03
C LEU A 280 -14.34 9.64 26.82
N ILE A 281 -14.30 8.37 26.46
CA ILE A 281 -13.31 7.44 27.02
C ILE A 281 -12.10 7.42 26.08
N ASN A 282 -10.91 7.70 26.63
CA ASN A 282 -9.66 7.69 25.90
C ASN A 282 -8.63 6.80 26.59
N PHE A 283 -7.97 5.94 25.82
CA PHE A 283 -6.82 5.17 26.25
C PHE A 283 -5.56 5.83 25.71
N THR A 284 -4.65 6.23 26.58
CA THR A 284 -3.46 7.01 26.20
C THR A 284 -2.19 6.50 26.85
N ALA A 285 -1.05 6.67 26.16
CA ALA A 285 0.27 6.60 26.74
C ALA A 285 0.82 8.03 26.81
N TYR A 286 0.88 8.60 28.00
CA TYR A 286 1.37 9.96 28.21
C TYR A 286 2.84 10.15 27.83
N MET A 287 3.63 9.07 27.83
CA MET A 287 5.02 9.08 27.34
C MET A 287 5.15 9.20 25.83
N SER A 288 4.07 9.10 25.10
CA SER A 288 4.06 9.21 23.63
C SER A 288 4.28 10.65 23.17
N GLU A 289 5.09 10.87 22.15
CA GLU A 289 5.43 12.22 21.65
C GLU A 289 4.20 13.04 21.21
N TRP A 290 3.15 12.38 20.76
CA TRP A 290 1.90 13.02 20.34
C TRP A 290 0.90 13.28 21.49
N SER A 291 1.12 12.72 22.68
CA SER A 291 0.20 12.86 23.82
C SER A 291 -0.02 14.30 24.27
N PRO A 292 0.99 15.19 24.33
CA PRO A 292 0.78 16.60 24.68
C PRO A 292 -0.16 17.32 23.70
N ALA A 293 -0.02 17.09 22.40
CA ALA A 293 -0.90 17.70 21.39
C ALA A 293 -2.34 17.20 21.51
N LEU A 294 -2.54 15.91 21.72
CA LEU A 294 -3.87 15.31 21.94
C LEU A 294 -4.54 15.88 23.21
N ASN A 295 -3.80 16.05 24.32
CA ASN A 295 -4.31 16.61 25.54
C ASN A 295 -4.67 18.11 25.39
N MET A 296 -3.99 18.86 24.53
CA MET A 296 -4.40 20.23 24.18
C MET A 296 -5.73 20.25 23.44
N GLU A 297 -5.92 19.37 22.45
CA GLU A 297 -7.20 19.24 21.72
C GLU A 297 -8.34 18.85 22.67
N PHE A 298 -8.10 17.92 23.58
CA PHE A 298 -9.07 17.54 24.62
C PHE A 298 -9.38 18.70 25.58
N GLY A 299 -8.39 19.53 25.90
CA GLY A 299 -8.58 20.74 26.70
C GLY A 299 -9.53 21.74 26.06
N ASP A 300 -9.36 21.94 24.73
CA ASP A 300 -10.26 22.79 23.96
C ASP A 300 -11.67 22.20 23.86
N LEU A 301 -11.79 20.87 23.69
CA LEU A 301 -13.07 20.18 23.68
C LEU A 301 -13.77 20.27 25.03
N TYR A 302 -13.03 20.00 26.10
CA TYR A 302 -13.54 20.07 27.50
C TYR A 302 -14.02 21.46 27.84
N THR A 303 -13.23 22.49 27.54
CA THR A 303 -13.61 23.91 27.78
C THR A 303 -14.90 24.28 27.03
N ARG A 304 -15.14 23.80 25.84
CA ARG A 304 -16.34 24.13 25.02
C ARG A 304 -17.60 23.41 25.46
N TYR A 305 -17.47 22.19 26.02
CA TYR A 305 -18.60 21.28 26.15
C TYR A 305 -18.81 20.71 27.54
N HIS A 306 -17.88 20.92 28.51
CA HIS A 306 -18.05 20.41 29.87
C HIS A 306 -19.34 20.93 30.54
N ASP A 307 -19.60 22.23 30.43
CA ASP A 307 -20.83 22.84 30.95
C ASP A 307 -22.11 22.40 30.23
N LYS A 308 -21.94 21.76 29.06
CA LYS A 308 -23.04 21.17 28.25
C LYS A 308 -23.20 19.68 28.50
N GLY A 309 -22.52 19.12 29.47
CA GLY A 309 -22.60 17.71 29.83
C GLY A 309 -21.58 16.79 29.20
N LEU A 310 -20.46 17.31 28.67
CA LEU A 310 -19.32 16.45 28.27
C LEU A 310 -18.45 16.16 29.49
N GLU A 311 -17.99 14.92 29.60
CA GLU A 311 -16.93 14.51 30.51
C GLU A 311 -15.88 13.73 29.81
N ILE A 312 -14.63 13.73 30.30
CA ILE A 312 -13.55 12.92 29.75
C ILE A 312 -13.06 11.97 30.84
N TYR A 313 -13.01 10.68 30.49
CA TYR A 313 -12.46 9.62 31.33
C TYR A 313 -11.25 9.03 30.58
N GLN A 314 -10.05 9.47 31.02
CA GLN A 314 -8.80 9.13 30.31
C GLN A 314 -8.03 8.05 31.09
N ILE A 315 -7.75 6.92 30.43
CA ILE A 315 -7.11 5.75 31.00
C ILE A 315 -5.67 5.69 30.52
N SER A 316 -4.72 5.73 31.45
CA SER A 316 -3.30 5.60 31.14
C SER A 316 -2.89 4.17 30.87
N LEU A 317 -2.10 3.96 29.84
CA LEU A 317 -1.43 2.72 29.49
C LEU A 317 0.08 2.75 29.85
N ASP A 318 0.55 3.82 30.48
CA ASP A 318 1.97 3.97 30.84
C ASP A 318 2.39 2.98 31.92
N SER A 319 3.59 2.44 31.79
CA SER A 319 4.19 1.59 32.82
C SER A 319 4.77 2.39 33.99
N ASP A 320 5.16 3.65 33.75
CA ASP A 320 5.75 4.55 34.76
C ASP A 320 4.66 5.34 35.50
N LEU A 321 4.48 4.99 36.78
CA LEU A 321 3.50 5.63 37.66
C LEU A 321 3.82 7.11 37.96
N HIS A 322 5.11 7.43 38.12
CA HIS A 322 5.51 8.80 38.46
C HIS A 322 5.33 9.73 37.27
N PHE A 323 5.74 9.27 36.07
CA PHE A 323 5.54 10.02 34.86
C PHE A 323 4.05 10.31 34.64
N TRP A 324 3.22 9.26 34.70
CA TRP A 324 1.78 9.40 34.53
C TRP A 324 1.17 10.39 35.49
N LYS A 325 1.45 10.28 36.81
CA LYS A 325 0.91 11.20 37.83
C LYS A 325 1.28 12.64 37.53
N ASN A 326 2.53 12.90 37.17
CA ASN A 326 2.98 14.26 36.83
C ASN A 326 2.30 14.81 35.57
N ALA A 327 2.14 13.99 34.56
CA ALA A 327 1.51 14.40 33.29
C ALA A 327 0.00 14.63 33.43
N ALA A 328 -0.69 13.80 34.22
CA ALA A 328 -2.14 13.85 34.40
C ALA A 328 -2.63 14.85 35.48
N SER A 329 -1.79 15.23 36.44
CA SER A 329 -2.18 16.04 37.58
C SER A 329 -2.72 17.44 37.25
N ASN A 330 -2.38 17.97 36.10
CA ASN A 330 -2.81 19.30 35.64
C ASN A 330 -3.96 19.27 34.65
N LEU A 331 -4.49 18.08 34.33
CA LEU A 331 -5.61 17.95 33.39
C LEU A 331 -6.94 18.14 34.13
N PRO A 332 -7.90 18.89 33.55
CA PRO A 332 -9.14 19.25 34.25
C PRO A 332 -10.22 18.15 34.25
N TRP A 333 -9.92 16.99 33.70
CA TRP A 333 -10.83 15.85 33.60
C TRP A 333 -10.35 14.65 34.40
N THR A 334 -11.16 13.59 34.42
CA THR A 334 -10.85 12.36 35.15
C THR A 334 -9.74 11.57 34.47
N CYS A 335 -8.62 11.41 35.14
CA CYS A 335 -7.48 10.60 34.68
C CYS A 335 -7.26 9.42 35.63
N VAL A 336 -7.26 8.19 35.09
CA VAL A 336 -7.12 6.93 35.85
C VAL A 336 -6.09 6.01 35.23
N ARG A 337 -5.63 5.00 36.01
CA ARG A 337 -4.67 4.01 35.52
C ARG A 337 -4.86 2.65 36.16
#